data_e68fb3bc1b310f295993cc3710a13f85
#
_entry.id   e68fb3bc1b310f295993cc3710a13f85
#
_cell.length_a   1.000
_cell.length_b   1.000
_cell.length_c   1.000
_cell.angle_alpha   90.00
_cell.angle_beta   90.00
_cell.angle_gamma   90.00
#
_symmetry.space_group_name_H-M   'P 1'
#
loop_
_entity.id
_entity.type
_entity.pdbx_description
1 polymer ?
#
loop_
_entity_poly.entity_id
_entity_poly.type
_entity_poly.pdbx_seq_one_letter_code
_entity_poly.pdbx_strand_id
1 'polypeptide(L)'
;MESVYEQVKAFKKRYPLTIAWRLKAHSKVIEKHLNPEEEVFYAFCGQKNDSVFNIFTTCIVAITSKRIMIAQKRPLIGYYFTSITPDLFNDLKVHTGLFYGKVYIDTVKEFTCFSNLQLKSLPEIETNVTEYVMREKKKYGNLNKKEGAF
;
A
#
# COMPACT_ATOMS: atom_id res chain seq x y z
N MET A 1 5.11 -0.55 19.07
CA MET A 1 4.62 -0.34 17.68
C MET A 1 5.04 -1.51 16.82
N GLU A 2 4.11 -2.10 16.10
CA GLU A 2 4.43 -3.22 15.21
C GLU A 2 5.24 -2.72 14.01
N SER A 3 6.27 -3.48 13.64
CA SER A 3 7.07 -3.19 12.45
C SER A 3 6.25 -3.43 11.18
N VAL A 4 6.70 -2.86 10.07
CA VAL A 4 6.08 -3.11 8.75
C VAL A 4 6.05 -4.62 8.46
N TYR A 5 7.14 -5.31 8.74
CA TYR A 5 7.22 -6.76 8.52
C TYR A 5 6.19 -7.54 9.34
N GLU A 6 6.00 -7.18 10.60
CA GLU A 6 5.01 -7.85 11.46
C GLU A 6 3.59 -7.65 10.95
N GLN A 7 3.25 -6.45 10.50
CA GLN A 7 1.93 -6.16 9.92
C GLN A 7 1.70 -6.90 8.61
N VAL A 8 2.70 -6.95 7.73
CA VAL A 8 2.63 -7.69 6.47
C VAL A 8 2.54 -9.19 6.70
N LYS A 9 3.30 -9.70 7.66
CA LYS A 9 3.25 -11.10 8.06
C LYS A 9 1.87 -11.46 8.60
N ALA A 10 1.28 -10.60 9.43
CA ALA A 10 -0.08 -10.78 9.94
C ALA A 10 -1.12 -10.77 8.82
N PHE A 11 -0.98 -9.87 7.85
CA PHE A 11 -1.83 -9.84 6.65
C PHE A 11 -1.75 -11.16 5.88
N LYS A 12 -0.54 -11.63 5.60
CA LYS A 12 -0.32 -12.91 4.88
C LYS A 12 -0.89 -14.09 5.66
N LYS A 13 -0.83 -14.06 6.98
CA LYS A 13 -1.42 -15.09 7.84
C LYS A 13 -2.94 -15.08 7.78
N ARG A 14 -3.57 -13.91 7.74
CA ARG A 14 -5.03 -13.79 7.57
C ARG A 14 -5.48 -14.21 6.18
N TYR A 15 -4.67 -13.94 5.18
CA TYR A 15 -4.99 -14.17 3.77
C TYR A 15 -3.89 -14.99 3.07
N PRO A 16 -3.74 -16.27 3.46
CA PRO A 16 -2.59 -17.09 3.03
C PRO A 16 -2.57 -17.43 1.54
N LEU A 17 -3.70 -17.31 0.83
CA LEU A 17 -3.78 -17.53 -0.61
C LEU A 17 -3.24 -16.36 -1.43
N THR A 18 -3.03 -15.20 -0.82
CA THR A 18 -2.33 -14.09 -1.48
C THR A 18 -0.93 -14.53 -1.90
N ILE A 19 -0.59 -14.33 -3.15
CA ILE A 19 0.74 -14.70 -3.65
C ILE A 19 1.73 -13.59 -3.30
N ALA A 20 2.65 -13.88 -2.40
CA ALA A 20 3.67 -12.93 -1.96
C ALA A 20 4.83 -13.67 -1.29
N TRP A 21 6.05 -13.28 -1.64
CA TRP A 21 7.28 -13.92 -1.19
C TRP A 21 8.26 -12.89 -0.62
N ARG A 22 9.25 -13.35 0.16
CA ARG A 22 10.34 -12.52 0.67
C ARG A 22 9.85 -11.27 1.41
N LEU A 23 8.79 -11.42 2.21
CA LEU A 23 8.12 -10.31 2.88
C LEU A 23 9.06 -9.48 3.75
N LYS A 24 9.99 -10.13 4.44
CA LYS A 24 10.98 -9.46 5.30
C LYS A 24 11.90 -8.54 4.49
N ALA A 25 12.40 -9.03 3.35
CA ALA A 25 13.30 -8.25 2.49
C ALA A 25 12.60 -7.02 1.92
N HIS A 26 11.36 -7.17 1.44
CA HIS A 26 10.58 -6.05 0.91
C HIS A 26 10.21 -5.05 2.01
N SER A 27 9.83 -5.54 3.18
CA SER A 27 9.47 -4.68 4.33
C SER A 27 10.64 -3.82 4.79
N LYS A 28 11.86 -4.34 4.75
CA LYS A 28 13.07 -3.58 5.09
C LYS A 28 13.27 -2.35 4.22
N VAL A 29 12.85 -2.40 2.97
CA VAL A 29 12.94 -1.23 2.07
C VAL A 29 12.07 -0.09 2.63
N ILE A 30 10.86 -0.38 3.07
CA ILE A 30 9.99 0.63 3.69
C ILE A 30 10.58 1.12 5.00
N GLU A 31 11.03 0.21 5.85
CA GLU A 31 11.59 0.56 7.16
C GLU A 31 12.79 1.52 7.08
N LYS A 32 13.60 1.40 6.04
CA LYS A 32 14.70 2.33 5.77
C LYS A 32 14.25 3.76 5.45
N HIS A 33 13.05 3.90 4.91
CA HIS A 33 12.52 5.20 4.47
C HIS A 33 11.59 5.84 5.49
N LEU A 34 11.26 5.16 6.58
CA LEU A 34 10.44 5.72 7.64
C LEU A 34 11.18 6.84 8.36
N ASN A 35 10.50 7.95 8.58
CA ASN A 35 10.99 9.02 9.43
C ASN A 35 10.86 8.61 10.91
N PRO A 36 11.67 9.18 11.83
CA PRO A 36 11.64 8.78 13.24
C PRO A 36 10.28 8.85 13.93
N GLU A 37 9.44 9.80 13.52
CA GLU A 37 8.11 10.00 14.11
C GLU A 37 6.97 9.50 13.22
N GLU A 38 7.30 8.81 12.12
CA GLU A 38 6.32 8.29 11.18
C GLU A 38 5.77 6.95 11.67
N GLU A 39 4.47 6.89 11.90
CA GLU A 39 3.76 5.73 12.40
C GLU A 39 3.14 4.94 11.25
N VAL A 40 3.28 3.61 11.26
CA VAL A 40 2.67 2.72 10.27
C VAL A 40 1.32 2.26 10.80
N PHE A 41 0.25 2.62 10.10
CA PHE A 41 -1.12 2.25 10.48
C PHE A 41 -1.56 0.91 9.90
N TYR A 42 -1.14 0.62 8.69
CA TYR A 42 -1.58 -0.58 7.98
C TYR A 42 -0.55 -0.97 6.93
N ALA A 43 -0.41 -2.26 6.69
CA ALA A 43 0.44 -2.75 5.61
C ALA A 43 -0.11 -4.05 5.02
N PHE A 44 0.04 -4.20 3.72
CA PHE A 44 -0.34 -5.42 3.01
C PHE A 44 0.67 -5.75 1.93
N CYS A 45 0.53 -6.92 1.31
CA CYS A 45 1.42 -7.38 0.24
C CYS A 45 0.61 -7.92 -0.94
N GLY A 46 1.23 -7.88 -2.12
CA GLY A 46 0.65 -8.42 -3.35
C GLY A 46 1.70 -8.42 -4.44
N GLN A 47 1.29 -8.73 -5.66
CA GLN A 47 2.17 -8.66 -6.82
C GLN A 47 1.94 -7.33 -7.53
N LYS A 48 3.02 -6.64 -7.85
CA LYS A 48 2.96 -5.39 -8.62
C LYS A 48 2.84 -5.77 -10.10
N ASN A 49 1.75 -5.60 -10.69
CA ASN A 49 1.36 -5.72 -12.09
C ASN A 49 0.08 -6.52 -12.25
N ASP A 50 -0.51 -6.42 -13.43
CA ASP A 50 -1.83 -6.95 -13.76
C ASP A 50 -1.83 -8.44 -14.18
N SER A 51 -0.65 -9.05 -14.32
CA SER A 51 -0.57 -10.43 -14.80
C SER A 51 -0.69 -11.46 -13.68
N VAL A 52 -1.61 -12.42 -13.85
CA VAL A 52 -1.78 -13.56 -12.94
C VAL A 52 -0.53 -14.44 -12.88
N PHE A 53 0.26 -14.44 -13.95
CA PHE A 53 1.50 -15.23 -14.04
C PHE A 53 2.70 -14.56 -13.37
N ASN A 54 2.54 -13.37 -12.89
CA ASN A 54 3.62 -12.59 -12.30
C ASN A 54 3.74 -12.86 -10.79
N ILE A 55 4.42 -13.95 -10.44
CA ILE A 55 4.61 -14.38 -9.06
C ILE A 55 5.91 -13.89 -8.43
N PHE A 56 6.74 -13.15 -9.20
CA PHE A 56 8.05 -12.68 -8.74
C PHE A 56 8.13 -11.17 -8.49
N THR A 57 7.03 -10.46 -8.62
CA THR A 57 6.97 -9.02 -8.42
C THR A 57 6.31 -8.62 -7.12
N THR A 58 6.51 -9.41 -6.06
CA THR A 58 5.97 -9.10 -4.74
C THR A 58 6.38 -7.70 -4.33
N CYS A 59 5.40 -6.92 -3.88
CA CYS A 59 5.63 -5.62 -3.28
C CYS A 59 4.86 -5.48 -1.97
N ILE A 60 5.29 -4.54 -1.16
CA ILE A 60 4.66 -4.19 0.10
C ILE A 60 4.08 -2.79 -0.04
N VAL A 61 2.87 -2.63 0.46
CA VAL A 61 2.21 -1.32 0.59
C VAL A 61 2.06 -1.03 2.08
N ALA A 62 2.54 0.11 2.51
CA ALA A 62 2.37 0.57 3.89
C ALA A 62 1.70 1.94 3.92
N ILE A 63 0.72 2.07 4.80
CA ILE A 63 0.02 3.32 5.05
C ILE A 63 0.55 3.89 6.35
N THR A 64 1.11 5.08 6.28
CA THR A 64 1.72 5.73 7.43
C THR A 64 0.98 7.01 7.81
N SER A 65 1.39 7.61 8.91
CA SER A 65 0.85 8.91 9.36
C SER A 65 1.08 10.04 8.34
N LYS A 66 1.93 9.85 7.34
CA LYS A 66 2.30 10.90 6.38
C LYS A 66 2.00 10.57 4.92
N ARG A 67 1.98 9.28 4.55
CA ARG A 67 1.97 8.88 3.13
C ARG A 67 1.63 7.40 2.94
N ILE A 68 1.42 7.03 1.69
CA ILE A 68 1.36 5.63 1.27
C ILE A 68 2.71 5.30 0.65
N MET A 69 3.35 4.26 1.13
CA MET A 69 4.64 3.78 0.63
C MET A 69 4.47 2.46 -0.10
N ILE A 70 5.10 2.31 -1.25
CA ILE A 70 5.12 1.08 -2.04
C ILE A 70 6.58 0.69 -2.26
N ALA A 71 6.94 -0.52 -1.90
CA ALA A 71 8.33 -0.96 -1.99
C ALA A 71 8.47 -2.41 -2.44
N GLN A 72 9.56 -2.65 -3.15
CA GLN A 72 9.95 -3.97 -3.63
C GLN A 72 11.48 -4.10 -3.59
N LYS A 73 11.99 -5.14 -2.94
CA LYS A 73 13.39 -5.49 -3.03
C LYS A 73 13.63 -6.31 -4.31
N ARG A 74 14.50 -5.83 -5.19
CA ARG A 74 14.85 -6.55 -6.42
C ARG A 74 15.71 -7.77 -6.09
N PRO A 75 15.62 -8.84 -6.91
CA PRO A 75 16.31 -10.10 -6.59
C PRO A 75 17.84 -10.01 -6.49
N LEU A 76 18.47 -9.23 -7.37
CA LEU A 76 19.93 -9.14 -7.44
C LEU A 76 20.48 -7.84 -6.89
N ILE A 77 20.06 -6.71 -7.46
CA ILE A 77 20.61 -5.39 -7.08
C ILE A 77 19.46 -4.38 -6.94
N GLY A 78 19.50 -3.61 -5.85
CA GLY A 78 18.64 -2.46 -5.68
C GLY A 78 17.22 -2.78 -5.22
N TYR A 79 16.39 -1.75 -5.26
CA TYR A 79 15.00 -1.82 -4.85
C TYR A 79 14.16 -0.82 -5.64
N TYR A 80 12.87 -1.02 -5.63
CA TYR A 80 11.86 -0.05 -6.08
C TYR A 80 11.21 0.55 -4.84
N PHE A 81 11.05 1.86 -4.83
CA PHE A 81 10.36 2.57 -3.76
C PHE A 81 9.62 3.78 -4.34
N THR A 82 8.36 3.94 -3.97
CA THR A 82 7.60 5.15 -4.26
C THR A 82 6.82 5.58 -3.04
N SER A 83 6.59 6.86 -2.93
CA SER A 83 5.88 7.50 -1.83
C SER A 83 4.79 8.40 -2.40
N ILE A 84 3.57 8.24 -1.90
CA ILE A 84 2.39 8.95 -2.37
C ILE A 84 1.79 9.69 -1.18
N THR A 85 1.85 11.01 -1.22
CA THR A 85 1.18 11.85 -0.21
C THR A 85 -0.33 11.89 -0.48
N PRO A 86 -1.18 12.12 0.53
CA PRO A 86 -2.64 12.06 0.37
C PRO A 86 -3.20 13.00 -0.69
N ASP A 87 -2.57 14.15 -0.89
CA ASP A 87 -2.97 15.14 -1.91
C ASP A 87 -2.80 14.63 -3.35
N LEU A 88 -1.93 13.64 -3.57
CA LEU A 88 -1.67 13.05 -4.88
C LEU A 88 -2.59 11.86 -5.21
N PHE A 89 -3.32 11.36 -4.24
CA PHE A 89 -4.20 10.22 -4.42
C PHE A 89 -5.51 10.65 -5.11
N ASN A 90 -5.87 9.97 -6.19
CA ASN A 90 -7.12 10.21 -6.91
C ASN A 90 -8.20 9.21 -6.52
N ASP A 91 -7.94 7.92 -6.69
CA ASP A 91 -8.95 6.89 -6.51
C ASP A 91 -8.35 5.53 -6.20
N LEU A 92 -9.15 4.68 -5.60
CA LEU A 92 -8.85 3.26 -5.40
C LEU A 92 -9.96 2.45 -6.03
N LYS A 93 -9.58 1.48 -6.86
CA LYS A 93 -10.53 0.54 -7.48
C LYS A 93 -10.18 -0.88 -7.05
N VAL A 94 -11.22 -1.65 -6.79
CA VAL A 94 -11.10 -3.06 -6.42
C VAL A 94 -11.76 -3.90 -7.51
N HIS A 95 -11.06 -4.91 -7.98
CA HIS A 95 -11.56 -5.81 -9.02
C HIS A 95 -11.46 -7.26 -8.54
N THR A 96 -12.59 -7.96 -8.56
CA THR A 96 -12.65 -9.38 -8.20
C THR A 96 -12.53 -10.25 -9.44
N GLY A 97 -11.54 -11.13 -9.46
CA GLY A 97 -11.41 -12.18 -10.47
C GLY A 97 -12.03 -13.49 -10.00
N LEU A 98 -11.76 -14.56 -10.74
CA LEU A 98 -12.28 -15.89 -10.41
C LEU A 98 -11.60 -16.48 -9.17
N PHE A 99 -10.28 -16.36 -9.05
CA PHE A 99 -9.48 -16.92 -7.96
C PHE A 99 -8.82 -15.85 -7.10
N TYR A 100 -8.45 -14.72 -7.69
CA TYR A 100 -7.70 -13.65 -7.05
C TYR A 100 -8.33 -12.30 -7.33
N GLY A 101 -8.05 -11.36 -6.44
CA GLY A 101 -8.46 -9.97 -6.60
C GLY A 101 -7.31 -9.06 -6.99
N LYS A 102 -7.67 -7.88 -7.44
CA LYS A 102 -6.76 -6.79 -7.82
C LYS A 102 -7.18 -5.51 -7.15
N VAL A 103 -6.20 -4.69 -6.79
CA VAL A 103 -6.41 -3.34 -6.27
C VAL A 103 -5.63 -2.38 -7.15
N TYR A 104 -6.30 -1.33 -7.62
CA TYR A 104 -5.69 -0.28 -8.42
C TYR A 104 -5.64 1.00 -7.60
N ILE A 105 -4.45 1.56 -7.47
CA ILE A 105 -4.25 2.87 -6.85
C ILE A 105 -3.93 3.87 -7.94
N ASP A 106 -4.84 4.81 -8.16
CA ASP A 106 -4.69 5.90 -9.12
C ASP A 106 -4.20 7.15 -8.40
N THR A 107 -3.10 7.72 -8.88
CA THR A 107 -2.52 8.94 -8.34
C THR A 107 -2.20 9.91 -9.46
N VAL A 108 -1.91 11.15 -9.10
CA VAL A 108 -1.47 12.17 -10.07
C VAL A 108 -0.19 11.76 -10.81
N LYS A 109 0.68 10.99 -10.14
CA LYS A 109 1.96 10.59 -10.71
C LYS A 109 1.91 9.30 -11.51
N GLU A 110 1.18 8.32 -11.01
CA GLU A 110 1.18 6.97 -11.60
C GLU A 110 -0.09 6.20 -11.25
N PHE A 111 -0.32 5.16 -12.04
CA PHE A 111 -1.38 4.18 -11.82
C PHE A 111 -0.70 2.86 -11.45
N THR A 112 -0.99 2.32 -10.28
CA THR A 112 -0.36 1.09 -9.79
C THR A 112 -1.40 0.01 -9.55
N CYS A 113 -1.10 -1.20 -10.03
CA CYS A 113 -1.94 -2.38 -9.83
C CYS A 113 -1.24 -3.36 -8.89
N PHE A 114 -2.01 -3.87 -7.92
CA PHE A 114 -1.60 -4.97 -7.05
C PHE A 114 -2.50 -6.16 -7.34
N SER A 115 -1.91 -7.27 -7.73
CA SER A 115 -2.62 -8.47 -8.15
C SER A 115 -2.36 -9.67 -7.24
N ASN A 116 -3.03 -10.77 -7.55
CA ASN A 116 -2.90 -12.06 -6.84
C ASN A 116 -3.19 -11.96 -5.34
N LEU A 117 -4.13 -11.07 -5.00
CA LEU A 117 -4.64 -10.90 -3.64
C LEU A 117 -5.75 -11.93 -3.38
N GLN A 118 -5.75 -12.52 -2.19
CA GLN A 118 -6.87 -13.36 -1.79
C GLN A 118 -8.16 -12.53 -1.78
N LEU A 119 -9.23 -13.06 -2.36
CA LEU A 119 -10.49 -12.31 -2.54
C LEU A 119 -11.03 -11.73 -1.24
N LYS A 120 -10.93 -12.47 -0.15
CA LYS A 120 -11.40 -12.02 1.18
C LYS A 120 -10.61 -10.84 1.74
N SER A 121 -9.42 -10.56 1.21
CA SER A 121 -8.61 -9.41 1.65
C SER A 121 -9.07 -8.07 1.09
N LEU A 122 -9.82 -8.08 0.00
CA LEU A 122 -10.19 -6.86 -0.72
C LEU A 122 -10.98 -5.86 0.13
N PRO A 123 -12.01 -6.28 0.90
CA PRO A 123 -12.72 -5.32 1.76
C PRO A 123 -11.84 -4.69 2.84
N GLU A 124 -10.90 -5.45 3.41
CA GLU A 124 -9.97 -4.93 4.41
C GLU A 124 -9.05 -3.85 3.80
N ILE A 125 -8.48 -4.15 2.63
CA ILE A 125 -7.60 -3.20 1.92
C ILE A 125 -8.37 -1.94 1.55
N GLU A 126 -9.54 -2.10 0.93
CA GLU A 126 -10.38 -0.98 0.53
C GLU A 126 -10.72 -0.07 1.71
N THR A 127 -11.18 -0.66 2.81
CA THR A 127 -11.55 0.09 4.01
C THR A 127 -10.36 0.86 4.58
N ASN A 128 -9.22 0.20 4.77
CA ASN A 128 -8.05 0.85 5.38
C ASN A 128 -7.48 1.97 4.52
N VAL A 129 -7.41 1.75 3.19
CA VAL A 129 -6.87 2.76 2.28
C VAL A 129 -7.82 3.95 2.15
N THR A 130 -9.12 3.70 1.92
CA THR A 130 -10.08 4.79 1.70
C THR A 130 -10.33 5.61 2.95
N GLU A 131 -10.45 4.98 4.11
CA GLU A 131 -10.60 5.72 5.39
C GLU A 131 -9.40 6.62 5.66
N TYR A 132 -8.19 6.11 5.46
CA TYR A 132 -6.98 6.89 5.61
C TYR A 132 -6.98 8.11 4.68
N VAL A 133 -7.20 7.89 3.38
CA VAL A 133 -7.16 8.97 2.39
C VAL A 133 -8.23 10.00 2.64
N MET A 134 -9.46 9.58 2.96
CA MET A 134 -10.56 10.50 3.28
C MET A 134 -10.25 11.36 4.50
N ARG A 135 -9.70 10.76 5.54
CA ARG A 135 -9.29 11.48 6.76
C ARG A 135 -8.19 12.50 6.48
N GLU A 136 -7.17 12.11 5.72
CA GLU A 136 -6.06 13.00 5.39
C GLU A 136 -6.47 14.13 4.42
N LYS A 137 -7.29 13.85 3.43
CA LYS A 137 -7.84 14.90 2.54
C LYS A 137 -8.69 15.91 3.29
N LYS A 138 -9.46 15.48 4.26
CA LYS A 138 -10.25 16.37 5.13
C LYS A 138 -9.36 17.31 5.93
N LYS A 139 -8.22 16.83 6.43
CA LYS A 139 -7.23 17.68 7.11
C LYS A 139 -6.68 18.77 6.19
N TYR A 140 -6.31 18.43 4.96
CA TYR A 140 -5.84 19.39 3.96
C TYR A 140 -6.92 20.41 3.60
N GLY A 141 -8.16 19.98 3.40
CA GLY A 141 -9.28 20.87 3.14
C GLY A 141 -9.54 21.88 4.27
N ASN A 142 -9.39 21.45 5.52
CA ASN A 142 -9.55 22.32 6.68
C ASN A 142 -8.40 23.32 6.82
N LEU A 143 -7.18 22.94 6.49
CA LEU A 143 -6.03 23.85 6.46
C LEU A 143 -6.23 24.94 5.42
N ASN A 144 -6.59 24.58 4.19
CA ASN A 144 -6.85 25.54 3.13
C ASN A 144 -7.99 26.51 3.45
N LYS A 145 -9.04 26.04 4.16
CA LYS A 145 -10.11 26.92 4.63
C LYS A 145 -9.64 27.92 5.69
N LYS A 146 -8.72 27.53 6.56
CA LYS A 146 -8.13 28.45 7.56
C LYS A 146 -7.23 29.50 6.92
N GLU A 147 -6.46 29.11 5.90
CA GLU A 147 -5.61 30.03 5.15
C GLU A 147 -6.41 30.97 4.24
N GLY A 148 -7.53 30.52 3.71
CA GLY A 148 -8.43 31.33 2.87
C GLY A 148 -9.41 32.22 3.62
N ALA A 149 -9.38 32.23 4.95
CA ALA A 149 -10.30 33.04 5.79
C ALA A 149 -9.75 34.45 6.11
N PHE A 150 -8.72 34.89 5.41
CA PHE A 150 -8.19 36.25 5.51
C PHE A 150 -8.59 37.12 4.34
#